data_3f739b7991255d4c8707bfa94eb5831d
#
_entry.id   3f739b7991255d4c8707bfa94eb5831d
#
_cell.length_a   1.000
_cell.length_b   1.000
_cell.length_c   1.000
_cell.angle_alpha   90.00
_cell.angle_beta   90.00
_cell.angle_gamma   90.00
#
_symmetry.space_group_name_H-M   'P 1'
#
loop_
_entity.id
_entity.type
_entity.pdbx_description
1 polymer ?
#
loop_
_entity_poly.entity_id
_entity_poly.type
_entity_poly.pdbx_seq_one_letter_code
_entity_poly.pdbx_strand_id
1 'polypeptide(L)'
;LDWASVAGVLLALAGIVVGQTLEGGKLASLLQPAAFAIVVVGTFGAVLLQTKFRTFVRGLRMLRLVFAPPADTRVLLARDINAWNLAARRDGLLSLERYMLASKDKFNTKGLRLIVDGINPDKLRQILDTEITAYETEERQAVRIWESAAGYSPTIGILGAVLGLIHVMENLTDPSKLGSGIAVAFVSTIYGVGLANLFFYPIANKLKAIVTQAVHQQEIAAAVFYDIATGDHTRVIDERIATLMREH
;
A
#
# COMPACT_ATOMS: atom_id res chain seq x y z
N LEU A 1 -14.48 6.89 1.38
CA LEU A 1 -13.85 6.70 2.70
C LEU A 1 -14.04 5.24 3.10
N ASP A 2 -12.96 4.56 3.46
CA ASP A 2 -13.05 3.19 3.95
C ASP A 2 -13.36 3.18 5.45
N TRP A 3 -14.63 2.96 5.76
CA TRP A 3 -15.13 2.92 7.14
C TRP A 3 -14.49 1.81 7.98
N ALA A 4 -14.11 0.68 7.36
CA ALA A 4 -13.45 -0.42 8.08
C ALA A 4 -12.08 -0.01 8.61
N SER A 5 -11.29 0.71 7.80
CA SER A 5 -9.99 1.23 8.24
C SER A 5 -10.12 2.28 9.33
N VAL A 6 -11.11 3.18 9.22
CA VAL A 6 -11.35 4.20 10.26
C VAL A 6 -11.79 3.53 11.56
N ALA A 7 -12.75 2.58 11.48
CA ALA A 7 -13.21 1.83 12.64
C ALA A 7 -12.07 1.02 13.29
N GLY A 8 -11.21 0.39 12.50
CA GLY A 8 -10.04 -0.35 12.99
C GLY A 8 -9.08 0.51 13.80
N VAL A 9 -8.75 1.71 13.29
CA VAL A 9 -7.89 2.67 14.03
C VAL A 9 -8.56 3.12 15.33
N LEU A 10 -9.87 3.46 15.27
CA LEU A 10 -10.61 3.88 16.46
C LEU A 10 -10.70 2.77 17.52
N LEU A 11 -10.94 1.52 17.12
CA LEU A 11 -10.97 0.37 18.02
C LEU A 11 -9.60 0.11 18.66
N ALA A 12 -8.51 0.21 17.88
CA ALA A 12 -7.16 0.05 18.41
C ALA A 12 -6.82 1.11 19.46
N LEU A 13 -7.13 2.37 19.19
CA LEU A 13 -6.92 3.47 20.14
C LEU A 13 -7.84 3.35 21.35
N ALA A 14 -9.12 3.02 21.14
CA ALA A 14 -10.09 2.82 22.23
C ALA A 14 -9.65 1.69 23.16
N GLY A 15 -9.14 0.58 22.63
CA GLY A 15 -8.62 -0.52 23.43
C GLY A 15 -7.49 -0.10 24.37
N ILE A 16 -6.54 0.70 23.88
CA ILE A 16 -5.44 1.25 24.71
C ILE A 16 -5.99 2.19 25.77
N VAL A 17 -6.87 3.13 25.39
CA VAL A 17 -7.44 4.13 26.31
C VAL A 17 -8.28 3.46 27.39
N VAL A 18 -9.16 2.53 27.01
CA VAL A 18 -10.02 1.79 27.96
C VAL A 18 -9.16 0.93 28.89
N GLY A 19 -8.18 0.19 28.37
CA GLY A 19 -7.28 -0.61 29.19
C GLY A 19 -6.56 0.24 30.23
N GLN A 20 -5.98 1.37 29.83
CA GLN A 20 -5.28 2.30 30.72
C GLN A 20 -6.20 2.89 31.80
N THR A 21 -7.44 3.23 31.44
CA THR A 21 -8.39 3.82 32.39
C THR A 21 -8.94 2.80 33.37
N LEU A 22 -9.19 1.55 32.94
CA LEU A 22 -9.63 0.46 33.82
C LEU A 22 -8.58 0.11 34.88
N GLU A 23 -7.30 0.22 34.57
CA GLU A 23 -6.18 0.07 35.50
C GLU A 23 -6.02 1.27 36.46
N GLY A 24 -6.86 2.31 36.31
CA GLY A 24 -6.74 3.55 37.09
C GLY A 24 -5.58 4.47 36.66
N GLY A 25 -4.95 4.15 35.51
CA GLY A 25 -3.84 4.92 34.95
C GLY A 25 -4.29 6.26 34.34
N LYS A 26 -3.41 7.27 34.41
CA LYS A 26 -3.64 8.57 33.77
C LYS A 26 -3.19 8.49 32.30
N LEU A 27 -4.05 8.91 31.36
CA LEU A 27 -3.69 8.97 29.93
C LEU A 27 -2.50 9.90 29.66
N ALA A 28 -2.35 10.96 30.46
CA ALA A 28 -1.22 11.87 30.36
C ALA A 28 0.15 11.19 30.55
N SER A 29 0.22 10.08 31.31
CA SER A 29 1.47 9.34 31.51
C SER A 29 1.95 8.62 30.25
N LEU A 30 1.05 8.36 29.30
CA LEU A 30 1.40 7.81 27.97
C LEU A 30 1.92 8.91 27.02
N LEU A 31 1.77 10.18 27.33
CA LEU A 31 2.23 11.28 26.48
C LEU A 31 3.66 11.65 26.87
N GLN A 32 4.64 10.99 26.25
CA GLN A 32 6.07 11.21 26.48
C GLN A 32 6.76 11.72 25.20
N PRO A 33 6.99 13.04 25.05
CA PRO A 33 7.57 13.62 23.84
C PRO A 33 8.94 13.03 23.47
N ALA A 34 9.77 12.73 24.49
CA ALA A 34 11.08 12.12 24.25
C ALA A 34 10.95 10.71 23.65
N ALA A 35 10.06 9.87 24.22
CA ALA A 35 9.77 8.54 23.69
C ALA A 35 9.22 8.60 22.25
N PHE A 36 8.32 9.54 21.98
CA PHE A 36 7.78 9.76 20.63
C PHE A 36 8.88 10.14 19.63
N ALA A 37 9.74 11.09 20.00
CA ALA A 37 10.85 11.52 19.14
C ALA A 37 11.80 10.35 18.84
N ILE A 38 12.23 9.60 19.86
CA ILE A 38 13.14 8.46 19.67
C ILE A 38 12.51 7.44 18.74
N VAL A 39 11.27 7.03 18.99
CA VAL A 39 10.63 5.94 18.24
C VAL A 39 10.24 6.38 16.84
N VAL A 40 9.54 7.49 16.68
CA VAL A 40 9.01 7.90 15.37
C VAL A 40 10.12 8.43 14.48
N VAL A 41 10.90 9.40 14.97
CA VAL A 41 11.99 9.99 14.16
C VAL A 41 13.08 8.96 13.89
N GLY A 42 13.44 8.13 14.89
CA GLY A 42 14.41 7.06 14.72
C GLY A 42 13.97 6.03 13.70
N THR A 43 12.69 5.58 13.74
CA THR A 43 12.13 4.63 12.78
C THR A 43 12.14 5.18 11.37
N PHE A 44 11.59 6.37 11.14
CA PHE A 44 11.59 6.97 9.81
C PHE A 44 12.97 7.37 9.31
N GLY A 45 13.89 7.74 10.22
CA GLY A 45 15.30 7.97 9.90
C GLY A 45 15.96 6.70 9.35
N ALA A 46 15.76 5.55 10.01
CA ALA A 46 16.27 4.25 9.56
C ALA A 46 15.68 3.84 8.21
N VAL A 47 14.36 4.04 8.03
CA VAL A 47 13.70 3.76 6.75
C VAL A 47 14.22 4.65 5.63
N LEU A 48 14.43 5.93 5.90
CA LEU A 48 14.94 6.89 4.93
C LEU A 48 16.39 6.59 4.52
N LEU A 49 17.21 6.10 5.44
CA LEU A 49 18.60 5.73 5.18
C LEU A 49 18.72 4.60 4.14
N GLN A 50 17.81 3.63 4.17
CA GLN A 50 17.83 2.47 3.25
C GLN A 50 17.08 2.71 1.94
N THR A 51 16.30 3.81 1.83
CA THR A 51 15.34 3.99 0.73
C THR A 51 15.66 5.25 -0.06
N LYS A 52 15.50 5.21 -1.39
CA LYS A 52 15.58 6.43 -2.19
C LYS A 52 14.50 7.43 -1.77
N PHE A 53 14.85 8.69 -1.62
CA PHE A 53 13.93 9.76 -1.17
C PHE A 53 12.60 9.80 -1.97
N ARG A 54 12.67 9.61 -3.30
CA ARG A 54 11.49 9.56 -4.18
C ARG A 54 10.54 8.41 -3.79
N THR A 55 11.08 7.24 -3.53
CA THR A 55 10.33 6.06 -3.09
C THR A 55 9.70 6.26 -1.71
N PHE A 56 10.46 6.87 -0.78
CA PHE A 56 9.98 7.23 0.54
C PHE A 56 8.78 8.16 0.49
N VAL A 57 8.89 9.26 -0.28
CA VAL A 57 7.78 10.23 -0.45
C VAL A 57 6.57 9.56 -1.13
N ARG A 58 6.79 8.67 -2.11
CA ARG A 58 5.72 7.90 -2.76
C ARG A 58 4.97 7.05 -1.75
N GLY A 59 5.68 6.28 -0.93
CA GLY A 59 5.07 5.44 0.10
C GLY A 59 4.28 6.25 1.13
N LEU A 60 4.77 7.43 1.55
CA LEU A 60 3.99 8.32 2.41
C LEU A 60 2.71 8.81 1.72
N ARG A 61 2.76 9.14 0.43
CA ARG A 61 1.58 9.56 -0.34
C ARG A 61 0.55 8.43 -0.49
N MET A 62 1.00 7.18 -0.54
CA MET A 62 0.11 6.02 -0.61
C MET A 62 -0.74 5.85 0.66
N LEU A 63 -0.35 6.43 1.79
CA LEU A 63 -1.13 6.37 3.03
C LEU A 63 -2.59 6.82 2.83
N ARG A 64 -2.82 7.81 1.97
CA ARG A 64 -4.19 8.24 1.65
C ARG A 64 -5.06 7.13 1.05
N LEU A 65 -4.45 6.16 0.34
CA LEU A 65 -5.17 5.04 -0.28
C LEU A 65 -5.73 4.06 0.77
N VAL A 66 -5.15 4.05 1.97
CA VAL A 66 -5.65 3.25 3.09
C VAL A 66 -7.04 3.71 3.50
N PHE A 67 -7.28 5.02 3.51
CA PHE A 67 -8.56 5.61 3.93
C PHE A 67 -9.48 5.97 2.76
N ALA A 68 -8.91 6.15 1.58
CA ALA A 68 -9.64 6.45 0.35
C ALA A 68 -9.09 5.55 -0.79
N PRO A 69 -9.41 4.23 -0.75
CA PRO A 69 -8.97 3.31 -1.80
C PRO A 69 -9.56 3.72 -3.15
N PRO A 70 -8.87 3.39 -4.26
CA PRO A 70 -9.42 3.61 -5.59
C PRO A 70 -10.75 2.86 -5.73
N ALA A 71 -11.65 3.42 -6.53
CA ALA A 71 -12.92 2.76 -6.83
C ALA A 71 -12.66 1.42 -7.53
N ASP A 72 -13.51 0.44 -7.24
CA ASP A 72 -13.48 -0.84 -7.96
C ASP A 72 -13.87 -0.61 -9.43
N THR A 73 -12.89 -0.79 -10.31
CA THR A 73 -13.06 -0.57 -11.75
C THR A 73 -13.28 -1.87 -12.53
N ARG A 74 -13.38 -3.04 -11.87
CA ARG A 74 -13.52 -4.34 -12.53
C ARG A 74 -14.72 -4.40 -13.48
N VAL A 75 -15.88 -3.93 -13.02
CA VAL A 75 -17.11 -3.91 -13.84
C VAL A 75 -16.95 -3.01 -15.07
N LEU A 76 -16.29 -1.86 -14.89
CA LEU A 76 -16.01 -0.93 -16.00
C LEU A 76 -15.02 -1.57 -16.98
N LEU A 77 -13.95 -2.17 -16.49
CA LEU A 77 -12.97 -2.86 -17.33
C LEU A 77 -13.61 -4.03 -18.09
N ALA A 78 -14.43 -4.84 -17.45
CA ALA A 78 -15.16 -5.93 -18.09
C ALA A 78 -16.06 -5.43 -19.24
N ARG A 79 -16.77 -4.32 -19.03
CA ARG A 79 -17.59 -3.68 -20.06
C ARG A 79 -16.73 -3.16 -21.21
N ASP A 80 -15.61 -2.53 -20.89
CA ASP A 80 -14.70 -1.97 -21.90
C ASP A 80 -14.06 -3.08 -22.72
N ILE A 81 -13.63 -4.20 -22.11
CA ILE A 81 -13.13 -5.40 -22.80
C ILE A 81 -14.15 -5.93 -23.78
N ASN A 82 -15.41 -6.08 -23.37
CA ASN A 82 -16.47 -6.54 -24.28
C ASN A 82 -16.65 -5.59 -25.46
N ALA A 83 -16.63 -4.29 -25.23
CA ALA A 83 -16.74 -3.28 -26.28
C ALA A 83 -15.57 -3.35 -27.27
N TRP A 84 -14.34 -3.52 -26.76
CA TRP A 84 -13.14 -3.65 -27.61
C TRP A 84 -13.18 -4.92 -28.45
N ASN A 85 -13.52 -6.07 -27.86
CA ASN A 85 -13.64 -7.34 -28.59
C ASN A 85 -14.68 -7.25 -29.70
N LEU A 86 -15.87 -6.71 -29.38
CA LEU A 86 -16.95 -6.57 -30.36
C LEU A 86 -16.54 -5.65 -31.52
N ALA A 87 -15.92 -4.51 -31.23
CA ALA A 87 -15.46 -3.56 -32.23
C ALA A 87 -14.37 -4.18 -33.14
N ALA A 88 -13.37 -4.81 -32.53
CA ALA A 88 -12.28 -5.44 -33.27
C ALA A 88 -12.76 -6.51 -34.22
N ARG A 89 -13.74 -7.32 -33.81
CA ARG A 89 -14.33 -8.38 -34.66
C ARG A 89 -15.21 -7.85 -35.77
N ARG A 90 -16.01 -6.85 -35.51
CA ARG A 90 -16.97 -6.31 -36.47
C ARG A 90 -16.33 -5.35 -37.46
N ASP A 91 -15.51 -4.44 -36.96
CA ASP A 91 -15.03 -3.28 -37.71
C ASP A 91 -13.49 -3.33 -37.91
N GLY A 92 -12.81 -4.41 -37.42
CA GLY A 92 -11.37 -4.60 -37.51
C GLY A 92 -10.58 -3.85 -36.41
N LEU A 93 -9.28 -4.18 -36.30
CA LEU A 93 -8.43 -3.67 -35.22
C LEU A 93 -8.27 -2.13 -35.20
N LEU A 94 -8.34 -1.48 -36.37
CA LEU A 94 -8.27 -0.01 -36.46
C LEU A 94 -9.45 0.68 -35.76
N SER A 95 -10.59 0.01 -35.62
CA SER A 95 -11.75 0.55 -34.90
C SER A 95 -11.49 0.82 -33.41
N LEU A 96 -10.42 0.22 -32.85
CA LEU A 96 -10.00 0.41 -31.46
C LEU A 96 -9.41 1.80 -31.21
N GLU A 97 -9.02 2.55 -32.23
CA GLU A 97 -8.48 3.93 -32.10
C GLU A 97 -9.43 4.83 -31.32
N ARG A 98 -10.72 4.76 -31.56
CA ARG A 98 -11.72 5.55 -30.81
C ARG A 98 -11.74 5.25 -29.31
N TYR A 99 -11.52 3.97 -28.93
CA TYR A 99 -11.46 3.58 -27.54
C TYR A 99 -10.13 3.98 -26.89
N MET A 100 -9.03 3.90 -27.64
CA MET A 100 -7.72 4.42 -27.22
C MET A 100 -7.79 5.92 -26.87
N LEU A 101 -8.43 6.71 -27.73
CA LEU A 101 -8.59 8.16 -27.51
C LEU A 101 -9.53 8.50 -26.35
N ALA A 102 -10.54 7.66 -26.11
CA ALA A 102 -11.51 7.84 -25.02
C ALA A 102 -11.02 7.31 -23.66
N SER A 103 -10.02 6.44 -23.65
CA SER A 103 -9.52 5.82 -22.42
C SER A 103 -8.77 6.83 -21.54
N LYS A 104 -9.10 6.82 -20.23
CA LYS A 104 -8.39 7.60 -19.22
C LYS A 104 -7.28 6.79 -18.53
N ASP A 105 -7.30 5.48 -18.68
CA ASP A 105 -6.31 4.59 -18.13
C ASP A 105 -5.11 4.49 -19.08
N LYS A 106 -3.91 4.80 -18.56
CA LYS A 106 -2.68 4.86 -19.37
C LYS A 106 -2.26 3.49 -19.88
N PHE A 107 -2.46 2.43 -19.08
CA PHE A 107 -2.10 1.08 -19.45
C PHE A 107 -3.00 0.58 -20.59
N ASN A 108 -4.32 0.78 -20.44
CA ASN A 108 -5.30 0.42 -21.49
C ASN A 108 -5.07 1.22 -22.77
N THR A 109 -4.80 2.53 -22.66
CA THR A 109 -4.45 3.37 -23.82
C THR A 109 -3.22 2.82 -24.56
N LYS A 110 -2.20 2.38 -23.85
CA LYS A 110 -0.99 1.82 -24.44
C LYS A 110 -1.27 0.48 -25.11
N GLY A 111 -1.99 -0.43 -24.45
CA GLY A 111 -2.38 -1.72 -25.03
C GLY A 111 -3.16 -1.58 -26.32
N LEU A 112 -4.19 -0.72 -26.32
CA LEU A 112 -4.98 -0.41 -27.52
C LEU A 112 -4.15 0.19 -28.64
N ARG A 113 -3.21 1.10 -28.31
CA ARG A 113 -2.28 1.69 -29.30
C ARG A 113 -1.43 0.62 -29.98
N LEU A 114 -0.84 -0.29 -29.20
CA LEU A 114 0.00 -1.34 -29.76
C LEU A 114 -0.78 -2.26 -30.73
N ILE A 115 -2.08 -2.49 -30.48
CA ILE A 115 -2.94 -3.24 -31.39
C ILE A 115 -3.22 -2.42 -32.66
N VAL A 116 -3.60 -1.16 -32.55
CA VAL A 116 -3.90 -0.27 -33.68
C VAL A 116 -2.67 -0.08 -34.58
N ASP A 117 -1.48 0.01 -33.98
CA ASP A 117 -0.19 0.11 -34.68
C ASP A 117 0.23 -1.22 -35.36
N GLY A 118 -0.54 -2.30 -35.20
CA GLY A 118 -0.27 -3.60 -35.83
C GLY A 118 0.98 -4.30 -35.30
N ILE A 119 1.34 -4.06 -34.05
CA ILE A 119 2.49 -4.72 -33.42
C ILE A 119 2.21 -6.22 -33.30
N ASN A 120 3.23 -7.04 -33.59
CA ASN A 120 3.14 -8.51 -33.42
C ASN A 120 2.62 -8.86 -32.00
N PRO A 121 1.62 -9.77 -31.88
CA PRO A 121 0.99 -10.10 -30.59
C PRO A 121 1.96 -10.54 -29.50
N ASP A 122 2.96 -11.37 -29.83
CA ASP A 122 3.95 -11.81 -28.83
C ASP A 122 4.80 -10.64 -28.32
N LYS A 123 5.15 -9.71 -29.22
CA LYS A 123 5.90 -8.52 -28.85
C LYS A 123 5.06 -7.53 -28.05
N LEU A 124 3.77 -7.41 -28.39
CA LEU A 124 2.79 -6.65 -27.61
C LEU A 124 2.73 -7.19 -26.18
N ARG A 125 2.56 -8.50 -26.04
CA ARG A 125 2.52 -9.16 -24.72
C ARG A 125 3.78 -8.90 -23.93
N GLN A 126 4.96 -9.08 -24.52
CA GLN A 126 6.25 -8.83 -23.88
C GLN A 126 6.39 -7.37 -23.37
N ILE A 127 5.95 -6.39 -24.18
CA ILE A 127 5.99 -4.96 -23.80
C ILE A 127 5.09 -4.71 -22.59
N LEU A 128 3.86 -5.24 -22.59
CA LEU A 128 2.91 -5.05 -21.51
C LEU A 128 3.35 -5.76 -20.22
N ASP A 129 3.86 -6.97 -20.30
CA ASP A 129 4.40 -7.72 -19.15
C ASP A 129 5.59 -6.99 -18.50
N THR A 130 6.46 -6.39 -19.32
CA THR A 130 7.57 -5.56 -18.83
C THR A 130 7.05 -4.33 -18.07
N GLU A 131 5.99 -3.70 -18.57
CA GLU A 131 5.39 -2.52 -17.92
C GLU A 131 4.69 -2.89 -16.60
N ILE A 132 3.96 -4.00 -16.58
CA ILE A 132 3.33 -4.54 -15.36
C ILE A 132 4.39 -4.81 -14.30
N THR A 133 5.47 -5.50 -14.66
CA THR A 133 6.58 -5.81 -13.75
C THR A 133 7.24 -4.53 -13.21
N ALA A 134 7.44 -3.53 -14.06
CA ALA A 134 8.01 -2.25 -13.65
C ALA A 134 7.10 -1.51 -12.68
N TYR A 135 5.80 -1.44 -12.98
CA TYR A 135 4.78 -0.85 -12.12
C TYR A 135 4.71 -1.56 -10.76
N GLU A 136 4.59 -2.90 -10.77
CA GLU A 136 4.54 -3.70 -9.55
C GLU A 136 5.76 -3.48 -8.67
N THR A 137 6.96 -3.52 -9.27
CA THR A 137 8.22 -3.31 -8.56
C THR A 137 8.27 -1.95 -7.89
N GLU A 138 7.89 -0.89 -8.61
CA GLU A 138 7.91 0.48 -8.08
C GLU A 138 6.91 0.67 -6.94
N GLU A 139 5.67 0.15 -7.08
CA GLU A 139 4.64 0.26 -6.05
C GLU A 139 4.97 -0.58 -4.81
N ARG A 140 5.46 -1.83 -4.99
CA ARG A 140 5.87 -2.68 -3.87
C ARG A 140 7.06 -2.10 -3.12
N GLN A 141 8.01 -1.44 -3.79
CA GLN A 141 9.10 -0.73 -3.11
C GLN A 141 8.57 0.43 -2.26
N ALA A 142 7.55 1.15 -2.71
CA ALA A 142 6.93 2.20 -1.93
C ALA A 142 6.15 1.66 -0.71
N VAL A 143 5.49 0.51 -0.85
CA VAL A 143 4.82 -0.17 0.28
C VAL A 143 5.82 -0.67 1.32
N ARG A 144 7.00 -1.13 0.90
CA ARG A 144 8.07 -1.63 1.79
C ARG A 144 8.51 -0.64 2.85
N ILE A 145 8.34 0.67 2.65
CA ILE A 145 8.67 1.65 3.70
C ILE A 145 7.87 1.43 4.97
N TRP A 146 6.60 1.02 4.85
CA TRP A 146 5.71 0.72 5.97
C TRP A 146 6.05 -0.61 6.63
N GLU A 147 6.43 -1.63 5.85
CA GLU A 147 6.94 -2.90 6.39
C GLU A 147 8.24 -2.70 7.16
N SER A 148 9.16 -1.92 6.61
CA SER A 148 10.42 -1.59 7.28
C SER A 148 10.19 -0.77 8.54
N ALA A 149 9.27 0.21 8.50
CA ALA A 149 8.89 0.98 9.69
C ALA A 149 8.32 0.05 10.78
N ALA A 150 7.47 -0.90 10.40
CA ALA A 150 6.94 -1.90 11.34
C ALA A 150 8.04 -2.79 11.93
N GLY A 151 9.03 -3.18 11.14
CA GLY A 151 10.16 -3.99 11.61
C GLY A 151 11.09 -3.23 12.54
N TYR A 152 11.39 -1.95 12.25
CA TYR A 152 12.32 -1.16 13.06
C TYR A 152 11.68 -0.59 14.33
N SER A 153 10.41 -0.22 14.30
CA SER A 153 9.75 0.49 15.39
C SER A 153 9.86 -0.22 16.74
N PRO A 154 9.65 -1.56 16.88
CA PRO A 154 9.79 -2.23 18.18
C PRO A 154 11.22 -2.20 18.72
N THR A 155 12.22 -2.42 17.86
CA THR A 155 13.63 -2.42 18.27
C THR A 155 14.13 -1.03 18.65
N ILE A 156 13.67 0.01 17.95
CA ILE A 156 13.94 1.40 18.32
C ILE A 156 13.20 1.77 19.61
N GLY A 157 12.00 1.18 19.85
CA GLY A 157 11.31 1.29 21.14
C GLY A 157 12.14 0.73 22.29
N ILE A 158 12.79 -0.42 22.10
CA ILE A 158 13.74 -0.99 23.09
C ILE A 158 14.95 -0.05 23.28
N LEU A 159 15.50 0.52 22.20
CA LEU A 159 16.57 1.51 22.31
C LEU A 159 16.14 2.69 23.16
N GLY A 160 14.93 3.20 22.95
CA GLY A 160 14.36 4.28 23.78
C GLY A 160 14.19 3.88 25.24
N ALA A 161 13.82 2.63 25.51
CA ALA A 161 13.75 2.11 26.87
C ALA A 161 15.12 2.11 27.57
N VAL A 162 16.17 1.67 26.87
CA VAL A 162 17.54 1.68 27.40
C VAL A 162 18.00 3.12 27.67
N LEU A 163 17.74 4.06 26.78
CA LEU A 163 18.06 5.48 26.97
C LEU A 163 17.34 6.08 28.20
N GLY A 164 16.06 5.73 28.40
CA GLY A 164 15.31 6.11 29.58
C GLY A 164 15.92 5.56 30.88
N LEU A 165 16.37 4.31 30.89
CA LEU A 165 17.05 3.70 32.04
C LEU A 165 18.43 4.33 32.30
N ILE A 166 19.19 4.69 31.27
CA ILE A 166 20.44 5.42 31.42
C ILE A 166 20.18 6.74 32.16
N HIS A 167 19.16 7.48 31.76
CA HIS A 167 18.79 8.73 32.44
C HIS A 167 18.41 8.51 33.90
N VAL A 168 17.75 7.42 34.25
CA VAL A 168 17.48 7.03 35.65
C VAL A 168 18.79 6.79 36.40
N MET A 169 19.74 6.04 35.82
CA MET A 169 21.03 5.74 36.46
C MET A 169 21.87 6.98 36.69
N GLU A 170 21.85 7.95 35.78
CA GLU A 170 22.55 9.23 35.94
C GLU A 170 21.97 10.10 37.05
N ASN A 171 20.71 9.89 37.45
CA ASN A 171 20.00 10.72 38.42
C ASN A 171 19.58 9.96 39.69
N LEU A 172 20.25 8.86 40.06
CA LEU A 172 19.89 8.03 41.22
C LEU A 172 19.81 8.79 42.54
N THR A 173 20.55 9.88 42.68
CA THR A 173 20.58 10.71 43.88
C THR A 173 19.44 11.74 43.95
N ASP A 174 18.68 11.90 42.86
CA ASP A 174 17.56 12.84 42.78
C ASP A 174 16.23 12.08 42.45
N PRO A 175 15.47 11.66 43.47
CA PRO A 175 14.24 10.90 43.29
C PRO A 175 13.19 11.61 42.43
N SER A 176 13.23 12.94 42.33
CA SER A 176 12.26 13.72 41.55
C SER A 176 12.41 13.50 40.03
N LYS A 177 13.60 13.09 39.57
CA LYS A 177 13.91 12.84 38.17
C LYS A 177 13.74 11.38 37.73
N LEU A 178 13.71 10.44 38.67
CA LEU A 178 13.62 9.00 38.36
C LEU A 178 12.33 8.66 37.62
N GLY A 179 11.21 9.27 38.04
CA GLY A 179 9.91 9.00 37.47
C GLY A 179 9.83 9.30 35.98
N SER A 180 10.45 10.39 35.51
CA SER A 180 10.46 10.77 34.10
C SER A 180 11.26 9.80 33.22
N GLY A 181 12.43 9.38 33.67
CA GLY A 181 13.26 8.39 32.96
C GLY A 181 12.59 7.02 32.85
N ILE A 182 11.96 6.56 33.94
CA ILE A 182 11.19 5.32 33.97
C ILE A 182 10.00 5.40 32.99
N ALA A 183 9.27 6.53 32.99
CA ALA A 183 8.16 6.74 32.08
C ALA A 183 8.62 6.70 30.60
N VAL A 184 9.72 7.36 30.25
CA VAL A 184 10.29 7.30 28.90
C VAL A 184 10.64 5.86 28.52
N ALA A 185 11.25 5.08 29.43
CA ALA A 185 11.63 3.69 29.16
C ALA A 185 10.42 2.82 28.77
N PHE A 186 9.36 2.83 29.59
CA PHE A 186 8.17 2.01 29.32
C PHE A 186 7.37 2.51 28.13
N VAL A 187 7.16 3.82 28.02
CA VAL A 187 6.35 4.41 26.93
C VAL A 187 7.03 4.27 25.57
N SER A 188 8.36 4.32 25.49
CA SER A 188 9.08 4.03 24.24
C SER A 188 8.79 2.63 23.72
N THR A 189 8.76 1.63 24.60
CA THR A 189 8.41 0.25 24.22
C THR A 189 6.97 0.14 23.74
N ILE A 190 6.03 0.78 24.45
CA ILE A 190 4.61 0.83 24.05
C ILE A 190 4.47 1.48 22.67
N TYR A 191 5.13 2.61 22.43
CA TYR A 191 5.10 3.27 21.12
C TYR A 191 5.71 2.39 20.04
N GLY A 192 6.86 1.76 20.29
CA GLY A 192 7.51 0.89 19.33
C GLY A 192 6.62 -0.27 18.86
N VAL A 193 6.09 -1.01 19.81
CA VAL A 193 5.23 -2.16 19.54
C VAL A 193 3.83 -1.75 19.03
N GLY A 194 3.26 -0.69 19.63
CA GLY A 194 1.94 -0.17 19.26
C GLY A 194 1.92 0.37 17.83
N LEU A 195 2.88 1.21 17.46
CA LEU A 195 2.98 1.75 16.10
C LEU A 195 3.20 0.64 15.07
N ALA A 196 4.06 -0.34 15.36
CA ALA A 196 4.31 -1.45 14.46
C ALA A 196 3.04 -2.25 14.15
N ASN A 197 2.34 -2.70 15.19
CA ASN A 197 1.28 -3.70 15.05
C ASN A 197 -0.11 -3.09 14.81
N LEU A 198 -0.37 -1.88 15.30
CA LEU A 198 -1.68 -1.24 15.15
C LEU A 198 -1.75 -0.29 13.95
N PHE A 199 -0.58 0.15 13.43
CA PHE A 199 -0.55 1.09 12.31
C PHE A 199 0.30 0.60 11.15
N PHE A 200 1.60 0.40 11.31
CA PHE A 200 2.50 0.20 10.18
C PHE A 200 2.24 -1.11 9.44
N TYR A 201 2.10 -2.25 10.12
CA TYR A 201 1.75 -3.52 9.47
C TYR A 201 0.35 -3.50 8.82
N PRO A 202 -0.73 -3.05 9.46
CA PRO A 202 -2.03 -2.92 8.81
C PRO A 202 -2.00 -2.01 7.57
N ILE A 203 -1.30 -0.88 7.62
CA ILE A 203 -1.11 0.02 6.48
C ILE A 203 -0.39 -0.72 5.34
N ALA A 204 0.74 -1.37 5.63
CA ALA A 204 1.51 -2.11 4.64
C ALA A 204 0.68 -3.20 3.96
N ASN A 205 -0.02 -4.02 4.74
CA ASN A 205 -0.84 -5.12 4.22
C ASN A 205 -1.99 -4.62 3.35
N LYS A 206 -2.64 -3.54 3.74
CA LYS A 206 -3.72 -2.95 2.95
C LYS A 206 -3.20 -2.36 1.63
N LEU A 207 -2.08 -1.65 1.67
CA LEU A 207 -1.44 -1.14 0.46
C LEU A 207 -0.97 -2.26 -0.46
N LYS A 208 -0.44 -3.36 0.10
CA LYS A 208 -0.13 -4.57 -0.68
C LYS A 208 -1.33 -5.11 -1.44
N ALA A 209 -2.48 -5.24 -0.77
CA ALA A 209 -3.70 -5.73 -1.39
C ALA A 209 -4.14 -4.83 -2.56
N ILE A 210 -4.09 -3.49 -2.36
CA ILE A 210 -4.43 -2.52 -3.42
C ILE A 210 -3.49 -2.66 -4.63
N VAL A 211 -2.18 -2.80 -4.40
CA VAL A 211 -1.21 -2.98 -5.49
C VAL A 211 -1.43 -4.30 -6.22
N THR A 212 -1.64 -5.39 -5.47
CA THR A 212 -1.90 -6.72 -6.06
C THR A 212 -3.15 -6.70 -6.94
N GLN A 213 -4.23 -6.06 -6.48
CA GLN A 213 -5.46 -5.93 -7.26
C GLN A 213 -5.23 -5.13 -8.56
N ALA A 214 -4.47 -4.02 -8.49
CA ALA A 214 -4.16 -3.22 -9.67
C ALA A 214 -3.31 -3.99 -10.69
N VAL A 215 -2.31 -4.74 -10.23
CA VAL A 215 -1.46 -5.59 -11.07
C VAL A 215 -2.30 -6.67 -11.76
N HIS A 216 -3.16 -7.36 -11.02
CA HIS A 216 -4.01 -8.40 -11.57
C HIS A 216 -4.95 -7.87 -12.68
N GLN A 217 -5.55 -6.69 -12.49
CA GLN A 217 -6.36 -6.04 -13.53
C GLN A 217 -5.55 -5.76 -14.81
N GLN A 218 -4.30 -5.32 -14.67
CA GLN A 218 -3.40 -5.09 -15.80
C GLN A 218 -3.00 -6.39 -16.50
N GLU A 219 -2.76 -7.48 -15.77
CA GLU A 219 -2.45 -8.80 -16.32
C GLU A 219 -3.59 -9.35 -17.16
N ILE A 220 -4.84 -9.23 -16.67
CA ILE A 220 -6.03 -9.64 -17.42
C ILE A 220 -6.19 -8.77 -18.66
N ALA A 221 -6.04 -7.44 -18.55
CA ALA A 221 -6.12 -6.55 -19.70
C ALA A 221 -5.04 -6.88 -20.75
N ALA A 222 -3.80 -7.17 -20.34
CA ALA A 222 -2.72 -7.57 -21.24
C ALA A 222 -3.03 -8.90 -21.95
N ALA A 223 -3.60 -9.87 -21.24
CA ALA A 223 -4.05 -11.12 -21.83
C ALA A 223 -5.15 -10.89 -22.88
N VAL A 224 -6.13 -10.04 -22.57
CA VAL A 224 -7.20 -9.67 -23.50
C VAL A 224 -6.66 -8.95 -24.74
N PHE A 225 -5.71 -8.03 -24.56
CA PHE A 225 -5.09 -7.35 -25.70
C PHE A 225 -4.38 -8.35 -26.64
N TYR A 226 -3.72 -9.35 -26.08
CA TYR A 226 -3.12 -10.44 -26.84
C TYR A 226 -4.18 -11.23 -27.59
N ASP A 227 -5.25 -11.69 -26.90
CA ASP A 227 -6.34 -12.48 -27.47
C ASP A 227 -7.08 -11.71 -28.61
N ILE A 228 -7.26 -10.38 -28.47
CA ILE A 228 -7.82 -9.51 -29.51
C ILE A 228 -6.86 -9.41 -30.71
N ALA A 229 -5.57 -9.24 -30.47
CA ALA A 229 -4.56 -9.08 -31.52
C ALA A 229 -4.36 -10.37 -32.33
N THR A 230 -4.50 -11.55 -31.71
CA THR A 230 -4.45 -12.86 -32.38
C THR A 230 -5.75 -13.22 -33.06
N GLY A 231 -6.86 -12.55 -32.73
CA GLY A 231 -8.19 -12.86 -33.23
C GLY A 231 -8.83 -14.07 -32.56
N ASP A 232 -8.45 -14.37 -31.34
CA ASP A 232 -8.94 -15.52 -30.59
C ASP A 232 -10.46 -15.50 -30.37
N HIS A 233 -11.04 -16.69 -30.16
CA HIS A 233 -12.47 -16.82 -30.03
C HIS A 233 -13.06 -16.05 -28.85
N THR A 234 -14.21 -15.40 -29.00
CA THR A 234 -14.90 -14.61 -27.96
C THR A 234 -14.99 -15.34 -26.63
N ARG A 235 -15.18 -16.66 -26.65
CA ARG A 235 -15.24 -17.49 -25.44
C ARG A 235 -13.98 -17.40 -24.56
N VAL A 236 -12.80 -17.23 -25.17
CA VAL A 236 -11.54 -17.06 -24.42
C VAL A 236 -11.59 -15.74 -23.64
N ILE A 237 -12.06 -14.68 -24.28
CA ILE A 237 -12.21 -13.36 -23.66
C ILE A 237 -13.28 -13.38 -22.55
N ASP A 238 -14.39 -14.11 -22.76
CA ASP A 238 -15.43 -14.28 -21.73
C ASP A 238 -14.87 -14.98 -20.47
N GLU A 239 -14.01 -15.99 -20.63
CA GLU A 239 -13.33 -16.64 -19.50
C GLU A 239 -12.37 -15.68 -18.76
N ARG A 240 -11.67 -14.78 -19.48
CA ARG A 240 -10.85 -13.72 -18.84
C ARG A 240 -11.71 -12.77 -18.02
N ILE A 241 -12.85 -12.34 -18.55
CA ILE A 241 -13.81 -11.49 -17.85
C ILE A 241 -14.36 -12.21 -16.61
N ALA A 242 -14.71 -13.50 -16.74
CA ALA A 242 -15.18 -14.31 -15.62
C ALA A 242 -14.13 -14.41 -14.50
N THR A 243 -12.86 -14.53 -14.86
CA THR A 243 -11.74 -14.54 -13.90
C THR A 243 -11.65 -13.17 -13.19
N LEU A 244 -11.70 -12.05 -13.92
CA LEU A 244 -11.71 -10.71 -13.38
C LEU A 244 -12.81 -10.48 -12.33
N MET A 245 -13.98 -11.09 -12.56
CA MET A 245 -15.18 -10.92 -11.72
C MET A 245 -15.23 -11.87 -10.51
N ARG A 246 -14.45 -12.96 -10.49
CA ARG A 246 -14.45 -13.98 -9.40
C ARG A 246 -13.65 -13.56 -8.16
N GLU A 247 -12.75 -12.61 -8.28
CA GLU A 247 -11.93 -12.18 -7.13
C GLU A 247 -12.72 -11.26 -6.19
N HIS A 248 -12.89 -11.73 -4.97
CA HIS A 248 -13.45 -11.03 -3.83
C HIS A 248 -12.38 -10.56 -2.85
#